data_fd902ceb6a7e3101dba974e53d9c35b1
#
_entry.id   fd902ceb6a7e3101dba974e53d9c35b1
#
_cell.length_a   1.000
_cell.length_b   1.000
_cell.length_c   1.000
_cell.angle_alpha   90.00
_cell.angle_beta   90.00
_cell.angle_gamma   90.00
#
_symmetry.space_group_name_H-M   'P 1'
#
loop_
_entity.id
_entity.type
_entity.pdbx_description
1 polymer ?
#
loop_
_entity_poly.entity_id
_entity_poly.type
_entity_poly.pdbx_seq_one_letter_code
_entity_poly.pdbx_strand_id
1 'polypeptide(L)'
;TGCAGGGGGGGGHTADPGGGGGGGEGAECVSRMPVSVTPGSTLTITIGAAGTGGAAGASGTVGGNTTIAGLPFGTYKILGGRPVAGGATTGTVTAGGSGGVNGIGGGSATGSTGAGATSILVQSRNSGGDITFVTGGGAGGGATGPGAGGATQYLTGYGTLFTGVSGAAVAGGAASGTKGGGGAGGSSMFGVGGVGGSNAAGTIATGYGAGGGGGAPTFAGGNGTAGFLTIHY
;
A
#
# COMPACT_ATOMS: atom_id res chain seq x y z
N THR A 1 -5.74 16.48 -10.09
CA THR A 1 -5.58 15.03 -10.01
C THR A 1 -4.25 14.71 -9.34
N GLY A 2 -4.22 13.79 -8.40
CA GLY A 2 -2.95 13.43 -7.74
C GLY A 2 -3.04 12.26 -6.77
N CYS A 3 -1.88 11.80 -6.33
CA CYS A 3 -1.72 10.79 -5.27
C CYS A 3 -0.67 11.22 -4.25
N ALA A 4 -0.76 10.69 -3.06
CA ALA A 4 0.33 10.70 -2.08
C ALA A 4 1.29 9.52 -2.29
N GLY A 5 2.35 9.40 -1.52
CA GLY A 5 3.30 8.30 -1.58
C GLY A 5 2.74 7.02 -0.95
N GLY A 6 2.94 5.87 -1.59
CA GLY A 6 2.59 4.56 -1.05
C GLY A 6 3.50 4.10 0.09
N GLY A 7 2.99 3.29 1.00
CA GLY A 7 3.74 2.73 2.12
C GLY A 7 4.74 1.64 1.70
N GLY A 8 5.81 1.46 2.44
CA GLY A 8 6.76 0.35 2.25
C GLY A 8 6.23 -0.95 2.86
N GLY A 9 6.52 -2.09 2.21
CA GLY A 9 6.23 -3.41 2.74
C GLY A 9 7.12 -3.77 3.94
N GLY A 10 6.63 -4.60 4.86
CA GLY A 10 7.41 -5.13 5.96
C GLY A 10 8.41 -6.20 5.51
N GLY A 11 9.56 -6.30 6.16
CA GLY A 11 10.49 -7.42 5.98
C GLY A 11 9.93 -8.70 6.58
N GLY A 12 10.34 -9.86 6.05
CA GLY A 12 10.03 -11.16 6.66
C GLY A 12 10.74 -11.34 8.01
N HIS A 13 10.45 -12.43 8.70
CA HIS A 13 11.14 -12.80 9.94
C HIS A 13 12.66 -12.88 9.76
N THR A 14 13.41 -12.63 10.83
CA THR A 14 14.89 -12.66 10.80
C THR A 14 15.50 -14.06 10.71
N ALA A 15 14.73 -15.10 10.96
CA ALA A 15 15.17 -16.48 10.94
C ALA A 15 14.23 -17.39 10.15
N ASP A 16 14.70 -18.60 9.81
CA ASP A 16 13.97 -19.69 9.23
C ASP A 16 13.88 -20.84 10.27
N PRO A 17 12.72 -21.41 10.60
CA PRO A 17 11.38 -21.08 10.06
C PRO A 17 10.85 -19.72 10.52
N GLY A 18 10.08 -19.04 9.66
CA GLY A 18 9.57 -17.71 9.97
C GLY A 18 8.37 -17.30 9.13
N GLY A 19 7.64 -16.30 9.59
CA GLY A 19 6.54 -15.68 8.86
C GLY A 19 7.02 -14.64 7.85
N GLY A 20 6.27 -14.47 6.76
CA GLY A 20 6.48 -13.37 5.81
C GLY A 20 6.03 -12.02 6.38
N GLY A 21 6.60 -10.93 5.90
CA GLY A 21 6.16 -9.57 6.17
C GLY A 21 4.87 -9.22 5.43
N GLY A 22 4.09 -8.29 5.95
CA GLY A 22 2.90 -7.78 5.27
C GLY A 22 3.25 -6.81 4.12
N GLY A 23 2.37 -6.66 3.15
CA GLY A 23 2.52 -5.66 2.09
C GLY A 23 2.11 -4.25 2.55
N GLY A 24 2.82 -3.21 2.09
CA GLY A 24 2.51 -1.81 2.37
C GLY A 24 1.20 -1.35 1.76
N GLU A 25 0.62 -0.30 2.29
CA GLU A 25 -0.65 0.24 1.79
C GLU A 25 -0.45 1.11 0.55
N GLY A 26 -1.47 1.12 -0.33
CA GLY A 26 -1.64 2.17 -1.34
C GLY A 26 -1.98 3.51 -0.69
N ALA A 27 -1.59 4.60 -1.31
CA ALA A 27 -1.89 5.95 -0.87
C ALA A 27 -3.27 6.41 -1.33
N GLU A 28 -3.78 7.44 -0.67
CA GLU A 28 -4.94 8.17 -1.14
C GLU A 28 -4.65 8.80 -2.51
N CYS A 29 -5.63 8.74 -3.41
CA CYS A 29 -5.57 9.37 -4.71
C CYS A 29 -6.87 10.14 -4.96
N VAL A 30 -6.74 11.29 -5.60
CA VAL A 30 -7.88 12.16 -5.98
C VAL A 30 -7.86 12.39 -7.50
N SER A 31 -9.04 12.40 -8.12
CA SER A 31 -9.19 12.68 -9.54
C SER A 31 -10.10 13.88 -9.75
N ARG A 32 -9.63 14.85 -10.55
CA ARG A 32 -10.41 16.04 -10.98
C ARG A 32 -11.04 16.83 -9.83
N MET A 33 -10.33 16.93 -8.70
CA MET A 33 -10.81 17.73 -7.58
C MET A 33 -10.74 19.23 -7.93
N PRO A 34 -11.86 19.97 -7.88
CA PRO A 34 -11.83 21.40 -8.04
C PRO A 34 -11.23 22.06 -6.78
N VAL A 35 -10.35 23.02 -6.97
CA VAL A 35 -9.68 23.74 -5.90
C VAL A 35 -9.82 25.24 -6.15
N SER A 36 -10.45 25.96 -5.21
CA SER A 36 -10.54 27.41 -5.27
C SER A 36 -9.16 28.04 -5.00
N VAL A 37 -8.74 28.97 -5.83
CA VAL A 37 -7.50 29.71 -5.69
C VAL A 37 -7.75 31.20 -5.69
N THR A 38 -6.89 31.97 -5.02
CA THR A 38 -6.91 33.44 -5.09
C THR A 38 -5.96 33.87 -6.21
N PRO A 39 -6.41 34.63 -7.21
CA PRO A 39 -5.53 35.16 -8.26
C PRO A 39 -4.34 35.91 -7.66
N GLY A 40 -3.12 35.63 -8.16
CA GLY A 40 -1.89 36.26 -7.68
C GLY A 40 -1.31 35.64 -6.40
N SER A 41 -1.96 34.67 -5.75
CA SER A 41 -1.39 33.96 -4.62
C SER A 41 -0.38 32.90 -5.08
N THR A 42 0.65 32.66 -4.24
CA THR A 42 1.61 31.57 -4.46
C THR A 42 1.10 30.29 -3.84
N LEU A 43 1.08 29.20 -4.62
CA LEU A 43 0.82 27.86 -4.13
C LEU A 43 2.13 27.12 -3.89
N THR A 44 2.29 26.55 -2.70
CA THR A 44 3.41 25.64 -2.39
C THR A 44 2.93 24.22 -2.49
N ILE A 45 3.57 23.44 -3.39
CA ILE A 45 3.24 22.04 -3.64
C ILE A 45 4.36 21.16 -3.09
N THR A 46 3.99 20.16 -2.27
CA THR A 46 4.91 19.13 -1.81
C THR A 46 4.40 17.79 -2.29
N ILE A 47 5.20 17.03 -3.02
CA ILE A 47 4.88 15.68 -3.48
C ILE A 47 5.32 14.67 -2.43
N GLY A 48 4.44 13.76 -2.06
CA GLY A 48 4.70 12.71 -1.07
C GLY A 48 5.79 11.75 -1.54
N ALA A 49 6.81 11.54 -0.71
CA ALA A 49 7.85 10.56 -0.98
C ALA A 49 7.32 9.13 -0.82
N ALA A 50 7.94 8.18 -1.49
CA ALA A 50 7.71 6.75 -1.31
C ALA A 50 8.08 6.29 0.11
N GLY A 51 7.31 5.36 0.66
CA GLY A 51 7.71 4.61 1.85
C GLY A 51 8.77 3.57 1.49
N THR A 52 9.78 3.36 2.34
CA THR A 52 10.83 2.36 2.17
C THR A 52 10.40 1.01 2.75
N GLY A 53 10.78 -0.08 2.10
CA GLY A 53 10.62 -1.43 2.63
C GLY A 53 11.45 -1.65 3.89
N GLY A 54 10.94 -2.42 4.83
CA GLY A 54 11.64 -2.81 6.05
C GLY A 54 12.69 -3.88 5.77
N ALA A 55 13.82 -3.83 6.48
CA ALA A 55 14.74 -4.96 6.54
C ALA A 55 14.07 -6.19 7.17
N ALA A 56 14.68 -7.37 7.08
CA ALA A 56 14.18 -8.57 7.76
C ALA A 56 13.90 -8.30 9.25
N GLY A 57 12.74 -8.65 9.74
CA GLY A 57 12.26 -8.39 11.09
C GLY A 57 11.78 -6.95 11.36
N ALA A 58 11.89 -6.05 10.40
CA ALA A 58 11.51 -4.63 10.56
C ALA A 58 10.27 -4.25 9.77
N SER A 59 9.56 -3.26 10.27
CA SER A 59 8.45 -2.63 9.54
C SER A 59 8.98 -1.76 8.39
N GLY A 60 8.17 -1.61 7.35
CA GLY A 60 8.40 -0.57 6.36
C GLY A 60 8.15 0.84 6.91
N THR A 61 8.29 1.85 6.10
CA THR A 61 8.00 3.25 6.45
C THR A 61 6.76 3.78 5.77
N VAL A 62 6.17 4.82 6.36
CA VAL A 62 4.99 5.54 5.80
C VAL A 62 5.37 6.21 4.49
N GLY A 63 4.45 6.22 3.53
CA GLY A 63 4.53 7.13 2.38
C GLY A 63 4.21 8.58 2.79
N GLY A 64 4.88 9.53 2.17
CA GLY A 64 4.69 10.95 2.42
C GLY A 64 3.34 11.46 1.91
N ASN A 65 2.79 12.47 2.56
CA ASN A 65 1.60 13.18 2.07
C ASN A 65 1.95 14.06 0.87
N THR A 66 1.03 14.15 -0.11
CA THR A 66 1.08 15.23 -1.11
C THR A 66 0.23 16.40 -0.61
N THR A 67 0.78 17.62 -0.63
CA THR A 67 0.09 18.78 -0.09
C THR A 67 0.09 19.96 -1.06
N ILE A 68 -0.97 20.77 -0.97
CA ILE A 68 -1.09 22.07 -1.64
C ILE A 68 -1.37 23.10 -0.55
N ALA A 69 -0.43 23.99 -0.26
CA ALA A 69 -0.57 25.10 0.67
C ALA A 69 -0.71 26.43 -0.07
N GLY A 70 -1.25 27.45 0.60
CA GLY A 70 -1.56 28.76 0.01
C GLY A 70 -2.96 28.88 -0.58
N LEU A 71 -3.84 27.91 -0.30
CA LEU A 71 -5.25 27.95 -0.68
C LEU A 71 -6.05 28.84 0.28
N PRO A 72 -7.19 29.44 -0.15
CA PRO A 72 -8.02 30.31 0.71
C PRO A 72 -8.52 29.60 1.99
N PHE A 73 -8.68 28.28 1.94
CA PHE A 73 -9.12 27.45 3.07
C PHE A 73 -7.95 26.76 3.81
N GLY A 74 -6.69 27.14 3.52
CA GLY A 74 -5.49 26.58 4.16
C GLY A 74 -4.75 25.56 3.30
N THR A 75 -4.34 24.42 3.89
CA THR A 75 -3.57 23.39 3.21
C THR A 75 -4.46 22.18 2.89
N TYR A 76 -4.51 21.80 1.62
CA TYR A 76 -5.10 20.53 1.20
C TYR A 76 -4.05 19.41 1.31
N LYS A 77 -4.47 18.22 1.81
CA LYS A 77 -3.60 17.05 1.98
C LYS A 77 -4.23 15.83 1.32
N ILE A 78 -3.42 15.11 0.54
CA ILE A 78 -3.66 13.75 0.10
C ILE A 78 -2.77 12.86 0.97
N LEU A 79 -3.36 11.84 1.61
CA LEU A 79 -2.68 11.09 2.66
C LEU A 79 -1.83 9.95 2.10
N GLY A 80 -0.60 9.81 2.61
CA GLY A 80 0.31 8.73 2.29
C GLY A 80 -0.16 7.37 2.82
N GLY A 81 0.25 6.30 2.14
CA GLY A 81 0.02 4.92 2.57
C GLY A 81 0.79 4.59 3.85
N ARG A 82 0.18 3.81 4.74
CA ARG A 82 0.79 3.42 6.02
C ARG A 82 1.84 2.32 5.85
N PRO A 83 2.82 2.23 6.76
CA PRO A 83 3.77 1.15 6.79
C PRO A 83 3.11 -0.11 7.36
N VAL A 84 3.74 -1.24 7.11
CA VAL A 84 3.31 -2.51 7.65
C VAL A 84 4.38 -3.13 8.53
N ALA A 85 3.93 -3.90 9.53
CA ALA A 85 4.80 -4.62 10.43
C ALA A 85 5.68 -5.65 9.70
N GLY A 86 6.91 -5.78 10.16
CA GLY A 86 7.80 -6.88 9.76
C GLY A 86 7.30 -8.22 10.30
N GLY A 87 7.89 -9.31 9.79
CA GLY A 87 7.59 -10.68 10.22
C GLY A 87 7.80 -10.89 11.72
N ALA A 88 6.85 -11.52 12.41
CA ALA A 88 6.91 -11.75 13.83
C ALA A 88 7.99 -12.78 14.21
N THR A 89 8.63 -12.59 15.36
CA THR A 89 9.74 -13.41 15.88
C THR A 89 9.31 -14.79 16.40
N THR A 90 8.03 -15.03 16.61
CA THR A 90 7.53 -16.29 17.17
C THR A 90 6.22 -16.67 16.51
N GLY A 91 6.24 -17.63 15.58
CA GLY A 91 5.09 -18.46 15.18
C GLY A 91 3.77 -17.77 14.76
N THR A 92 3.67 -16.47 14.92
CA THR A 92 2.48 -15.68 14.63
C THR A 92 2.62 -14.99 13.26
N VAL A 93 1.55 -15.03 12.53
CA VAL A 93 1.41 -14.34 11.26
C VAL A 93 1.45 -12.84 11.49
N THR A 94 2.25 -12.13 10.71
CA THR A 94 2.13 -10.68 10.70
C THR A 94 0.90 -10.25 9.92
N ALA A 95 0.09 -9.43 10.56
CA ALA A 95 -1.01 -8.79 9.88
C ALA A 95 -0.48 -7.94 8.72
N GLY A 96 -1.15 -7.98 7.61
CA GLY A 96 -1.00 -6.99 6.54
C GLY A 96 -1.44 -5.62 7.03
N GLY A 97 -0.93 -4.56 6.43
CA GLY A 97 -1.38 -3.21 6.75
C GLY A 97 -2.86 -3.02 6.49
N SER A 98 -3.52 -2.38 7.42
CA SER A 98 -4.85 -1.86 7.17
C SER A 98 -4.74 -0.75 6.12
N GLY A 99 -5.47 -0.83 5.02
CA GLY A 99 -5.49 0.19 3.96
C GLY A 99 -5.65 1.60 4.54
N GLY A 100 -5.11 2.61 3.89
CA GLY A 100 -5.12 4.03 4.34
C GLY A 100 -6.46 4.45 4.89
N VAL A 101 -6.60 5.57 5.49
CA VAL A 101 -7.68 6.09 6.38
C VAL A 101 -9.03 5.33 6.44
N ASN A 102 -9.34 4.50 5.43
CA ASN A 102 -10.56 3.70 5.32
C ASN A 102 -10.41 2.36 4.56
N GLY A 103 -9.19 1.91 4.25
CA GLY A 103 -8.97 0.60 3.64
C GLY A 103 -8.96 -0.50 4.71
N ILE A 104 -9.44 -1.69 4.37
CA ILE A 104 -9.37 -2.87 5.22
C ILE A 104 -8.13 -3.65 4.84
N GLY A 105 -7.17 -3.77 5.74
CA GLY A 105 -5.99 -4.61 5.54
C GLY A 105 -6.33 -6.09 5.63
N GLY A 106 -5.46 -6.92 5.08
CA GLY A 106 -5.53 -8.35 5.30
C GLY A 106 -5.40 -8.67 6.78
N GLY A 107 -6.37 -9.38 7.34
CA GLY A 107 -6.32 -9.83 8.73
C GLY A 107 -5.17 -10.79 8.96
N SER A 108 -4.62 -10.81 10.18
CA SER A 108 -3.64 -11.83 10.57
C SER A 108 -4.32 -13.21 10.51
N ALA A 109 -3.70 -14.16 9.82
CA ALA A 109 -4.14 -15.54 9.86
C ALA A 109 -3.36 -16.26 10.97
N THR A 110 -4.09 -16.86 11.92
CA THR A 110 -3.51 -17.84 12.83
C THR A 110 -3.45 -19.14 12.06
N GLY A 111 -2.31 -19.53 11.54
CA GLY A 111 -2.18 -20.76 10.79
C GLY A 111 -1.35 -20.62 9.51
N SER A 112 -1.66 -21.41 8.52
CA SER A 112 -0.79 -21.64 7.38
C SER A 112 -0.82 -20.56 6.30
N THR A 113 -1.93 -19.86 6.08
CA THR A 113 -2.08 -18.95 4.93
C THR A 113 -2.42 -17.53 5.37
N GLY A 114 -1.70 -16.55 4.87
CA GLY A 114 -2.01 -15.14 5.10
C GLY A 114 -3.35 -14.75 4.46
N ALA A 115 -4.18 -13.99 5.18
CA ALA A 115 -5.41 -13.49 4.60
C ALA A 115 -5.11 -12.40 3.56
N GLY A 116 -5.77 -12.48 2.41
CA GLY A 116 -5.72 -11.43 1.40
C GLY A 116 -6.40 -10.15 1.89
N ALA A 117 -5.88 -9.02 1.51
CA ALA A 117 -6.59 -7.77 1.64
C ALA A 117 -7.58 -7.64 0.49
N THR A 118 -8.83 -7.46 0.83
CA THR A 118 -9.88 -7.12 -0.13
C THR A 118 -10.39 -5.77 0.27
N SER A 119 -9.90 -4.70 -0.29
CA SER A 119 -10.56 -3.43 -0.06
C SER A 119 -10.27 -2.39 -1.09
N ILE A 120 -11.35 -1.97 -1.64
CA ILE A 120 -11.49 -0.64 -2.20
C ILE A 120 -12.48 0.08 -1.31
N LEU A 121 -12.09 1.18 -0.76
CA LEU A 121 -13.04 2.15 -0.29
C LEU A 121 -13.10 3.29 -1.29
N VAL A 122 -14.26 3.44 -1.92
CA VAL A 122 -14.60 4.65 -2.66
C VAL A 122 -15.19 5.62 -1.64
N GLN A 123 -14.45 6.64 -1.26
CA GLN A 123 -15.00 7.76 -0.52
C GLN A 123 -15.30 8.91 -1.48
N SER A 124 -16.55 9.28 -1.56
CA SER A 124 -16.93 10.60 -2.07
C SER A 124 -16.72 11.60 -0.93
N ARG A 125 -15.73 12.46 -1.03
CA ARG A 125 -15.57 13.60 -0.13
C ARG A 125 -16.29 14.80 -0.75
N ASN A 126 -17.41 15.15 -0.15
CA ASN A 126 -18.21 16.35 -0.44
C ASN A 126 -18.83 16.48 -1.83
N SER A 127 -19.85 17.29 -1.91
CA SER A 127 -20.75 17.63 -3.02
C SER A 127 -20.12 18.02 -4.36
N GLY A 128 -18.84 17.82 -4.56
CA GLY A 128 -18.09 18.13 -5.78
C GLY A 128 -17.59 16.94 -6.60
N GLY A 129 -17.83 15.69 -6.17
CA GLY A 129 -17.51 14.52 -6.98
C GLY A 129 -16.12 13.93 -6.78
N ASP A 130 -15.43 14.24 -5.68
CA ASP A 130 -14.11 13.68 -5.36
C ASP A 130 -14.22 12.20 -5.00
N ILE A 131 -13.64 11.34 -5.81
CA ILE A 131 -13.55 9.91 -5.56
C ILE A 131 -12.13 9.60 -5.13
N THR A 132 -11.98 9.10 -3.92
CA THR A 132 -10.71 8.64 -3.36
C THR A 132 -10.67 7.12 -3.39
N PHE A 133 -9.63 6.54 -3.96
CA PHE A 133 -9.38 5.12 -3.94
C PHE A 133 -8.19 4.81 -3.06
N VAL A 134 -8.37 3.88 -2.15
CA VAL A 134 -7.31 3.39 -1.26
C VAL A 134 -7.38 1.88 -1.18
N THR A 135 -6.28 1.19 -1.33
CA THR A 135 -6.20 -0.26 -1.16
C THR A 135 -5.23 -0.65 -0.04
N GLY A 136 -5.64 -1.57 0.78
CA GLY A 136 -4.81 -2.17 1.82
C GLY A 136 -3.78 -3.15 1.26
N GLY A 137 -2.75 -3.44 2.03
CA GLY A 137 -1.79 -4.50 1.74
C GLY A 137 -2.25 -5.86 2.25
N GLY A 138 -1.81 -6.94 1.62
CA GLY A 138 -2.04 -8.31 2.05
C GLY A 138 -1.20 -8.69 3.28
N ALA A 139 -1.69 -9.63 4.10
CA ALA A 139 -0.94 -10.18 5.23
C ALA A 139 0.18 -11.10 4.75
N GLY A 140 1.25 -11.23 5.53
CA GLY A 140 2.26 -12.27 5.34
C GLY A 140 1.71 -13.67 5.71
N GLY A 141 2.32 -14.72 5.15
CA GLY A 141 2.02 -16.11 5.52
C GLY A 141 2.68 -16.54 6.84
N GLY A 142 2.07 -17.48 7.55
CA GLY A 142 2.54 -17.98 8.84
C GLY A 142 3.75 -18.92 8.78
N ALA A 143 4.39 -19.12 9.93
CA ALA A 143 5.57 -19.98 10.09
C ALA A 143 5.25 -21.41 10.53
N THR A 144 4.20 -21.64 11.31
CA THR A 144 3.86 -22.96 11.88
C THR A 144 3.14 -23.92 10.92
N GLY A 145 2.69 -23.42 9.79
CA GLY A 145 2.29 -24.13 8.60
C GLY A 145 2.60 -23.15 7.48
N PRO A 146 3.66 -23.36 6.69
CA PRO A 146 4.08 -22.37 5.71
C PRO A 146 2.95 -22.06 4.75
N GLY A 147 2.45 -20.83 4.83
CA GLY A 147 1.32 -20.36 4.03
C GLY A 147 1.75 -19.29 3.03
N ALA A 148 1.03 -19.19 1.94
CA ALA A 148 1.20 -18.10 0.99
C ALA A 148 0.82 -16.77 1.65
N GLY A 149 1.48 -15.68 1.25
CA GLY A 149 1.09 -14.33 1.58
C GLY A 149 -0.27 -13.97 0.97
N GLY A 150 -1.01 -13.08 1.64
CA GLY A 150 -2.29 -12.61 1.14
C GLY A 150 -2.16 -11.76 -0.13
N ALA A 151 -3.03 -11.96 -1.10
CA ALA A 151 -3.16 -11.15 -2.30
C ALA A 151 -3.99 -9.89 -2.02
N THR A 152 -3.80 -8.84 -2.83
CA THR A 152 -4.71 -7.70 -2.89
C THR A 152 -5.65 -7.85 -4.09
N GLN A 153 -6.89 -7.47 -3.91
CA GLN A 153 -7.89 -7.52 -4.98
C GLN A 153 -8.41 -6.11 -5.27
N TYR A 154 -8.76 -5.87 -6.51
CA TYR A 154 -9.42 -4.66 -6.98
C TYR A 154 -10.91 -4.94 -7.24
N LEU A 155 -11.83 -4.10 -6.74
CA LEU A 155 -13.25 -4.25 -7.03
C LEU A 155 -13.54 -3.86 -8.47
N THR A 156 -13.86 -4.84 -9.30
CA THR A 156 -14.05 -4.72 -10.75
C THR A 156 -15.26 -3.86 -11.16
N GLY A 157 -16.18 -3.54 -10.24
CA GLY A 157 -17.40 -2.77 -10.55
C GLY A 157 -17.16 -1.29 -10.88
N TYR A 158 -16.01 -0.72 -10.55
CA TYR A 158 -15.69 0.69 -10.78
C TYR A 158 -14.72 0.94 -11.92
N GLY A 159 -14.11 -0.11 -12.48
CA GLY A 159 -13.13 0.00 -13.59
C GLY A 159 -13.69 0.59 -14.89
N THR A 160 -15.00 0.61 -15.07
CA THR A 160 -15.65 1.24 -16.23
C THR A 160 -15.87 2.74 -16.07
N LEU A 161 -15.85 3.27 -14.86
CA LEU A 161 -15.99 4.72 -14.60
C LEU A 161 -14.68 5.51 -14.80
N PHE A 162 -13.54 4.82 -14.74
CA PHE A 162 -12.22 5.46 -14.80
C PHE A 162 -11.33 4.72 -15.80
N THR A 163 -11.36 5.16 -17.05
CA THR A 163 -10.39 4.74 -18.07
C THR A 163 -8.97 5.17 -17.64
N GLY A 164 -8.09 4.21 -17.43
CA GLY A 164 -6.71 4.46 -17.02
C GLY A 164 -6.40 4.11 -15.56
N VAL A 165 -7.32 3.49 -14.83
CA VAL A 165 -7.07 3.01 -13.47
C VAL A 165 -6.28 1.71 -13.52
N SER A 166 -5.06 1.74 -13.05
CA SER A 166 -4.11 0.63 -12.99
C SER A 166 -4.26 -0.22 -11.72
N GLY A 167 -5.50 -0.47 -11.27
CA GLY A 167 -5.76 -1.29 -10.09
C GLY A 167 -5.69 -2.78 -10.39
N ALA A 168 -4.52 -3.34 -10.63
CA ALA A 168 -4.39 -4.77 -10.79
C ALA A 168 -4.44 -5.49 -9.43
N ALA A 169 -5.06 -6.67 -9.40
CA ALA A 169 -4.88 -7.61 -8.30
C ALA A 169 -3.40 -8.00 -8.23
N VAL A 170 -2.82 -7.99 -7.04
CA VAL A 170 -1.42 -8.30 -6.81
C VAL A 170 -1.31 -9.57 -5.99
N ALA A 171 -0.46 -10.48 -6.40
CA ALA A 171 -0.25 -11.75 -5.73
C ALA A 171 0.60 -11.58 -4.46
N GLY A 172 0.22 -12.28 -3.41
CA GLY A 172 1.12 -12.56 -2.30
C GLY A 172 2.16 -13.62 -2.70
N GLY A 173 3.27 -13.68 -1.99
CA GLY A 173 4.31 -14.66 -2.20
C GLY A 173 3.85 -16.07 -1.85
N ALA A 174 4.27 -17.07 -2.61
CA ALA A 174 4.06 -18.47 -2.28
C ALA A 174 4.90 -18.90 -1.06
N ALA A 175 4.40 -19.85 -0.30
CA ALA A 175 5.19 -20.50 0.75
C ALA A 175 6.29 -21.38 0.13
N SER A 176 7.42 -21.50 0.83
CA SER A 176 8.54 -22.34 0.38
C SER A 176 9.17 -23.06 1.56
N GLY A 177 9.00 -24.37 1.64
CA GLY A 177 9.50 -25.19 2.75
C GLY A 177 8.91 -24.73 4.09
N THR A 178 9.73 -24.26 5.02
CA THR A 178 9.36 -23.74 6.34
C THR A 178 9.09 -22.23 6.36
N LYS A 179 9.12 -21.58 5.20
CA LYS A 179 9.02 -20.11 5.07
C LYS A 179 7.64 -19.69 4.61
N GLY A 180 7.02 -18.77 5.33
CA GLY A 180 5.81 -18.10 4.89
C GLY A 180 6.09 -17.10 3.76
N GLY A 181 5.16 -16.95 2.82
CA GLY A 181 5.26 -15.94 1.75
C GLY A 181 4.97 -14.54 2.26
N GLY A 182 5.57 -13.51 1.64
CA GLY A 182 5.25 -12.12 1.90
C GLY A 182 3.87 -11.71 1.37
N GLY A 183 3.23 -10.77 2.01
CA GLY A 183 1.94 -10.19 1.56
C GLY A 183 2.11 -9.25 0.34
N ALA A 184 1.09 -9.16 -0.49
CA ALA A 184 1.08 -8.20 -1.60
C ALA A 184 0.93 -6.75 -1.12
N GLY A 185 1.56 -5.81 -1.79
CA GLY A 185 1.34 -4.38 -1.61
C GLY A 185 0.00 -3.91 -2.17
N GLY A 186 -0.56 -2.87 -1.57
CA GLY A 186 -1.81 -2.25 -2.03
C GLY A 186 -1.59 -1.45 -3.31
N SER A 187 -2.46 -1.62 -4.29
CA SER A 187 -2.46 -0.78 -5.49
C SER A 187 -3.12 0.58 -5.20
N SER A 188 -2.81 1.56 -6.02
CA SER A 188 -3.49 2.86 -6.06
C SER A 188 -4.26 3.03 -7.36
N MET A 189 -4.94 4.17 -7.52
CA MET A 189 -5.57 4.54 -8.79
C MET A 189 -4.55 4.62 -9.95
N PHE A 190 -3.30 4.95 -9.67
CA PHE A 190 -2.25 5.25 -10.65
C PHE A 190 -1.02 4.37 -10.52
N GLY A 191 -1.11 3.27 -9.75
CA GLY A 191 0.01 2.37 -9.54
C GLY A 191 -0.39 0.98 -9.10
N VAL A 192 0.47 0.02 -9.38
CA VAL A 192 0.29 -1.39 -9.02
C VAL A 192 1.17 -1.70 -7.82
N GLY A 193 0.60 -2.33 -6.80
CA GLY A 193 1.33 -2.76 -5.60
C GLY A 193 2.45 -3.75 -5.90
N GLY A 194 3.42 -3.83 -5.03
CA GLY A 194 4.51 -4.81 -5.12
C GLY A 194 4.04 -6.23 -4.81
N VAL A 195 4.56 -7.21 -5.53
CA VAL A 195 4.30 -8.64 -5.27
C VAL A 195 4.99 -9.07 -3.98
N GLY A 196 4.34 -9.91 -3.18
CA GLY A 196 4.94 -10.51 -1.99
C GLY A 196 6.07 -11.49 -2.33
N GLY A 197 7.11 -11.53 -1.52
CA GLY A 197 8.28 -12.38 -1.72
C GLY A 197 7.96 -13.87 -1.55
N SER A 198 8.37 -14.71 -2.52
CA SER A 198 8.36 -16.18 -2.43
C SER A 198 9.79 -16.64 -2.22
N ASN A 199 10.22 -16.87 -0.98
CA ASN A 199 11.62 -17.10 -0.60
C ASN A 199 12.56 -16.02 -1.19
N ALA A 200 12.09 -14.78 -1.20
CA ALA A 200 12.78 -13.63 -1.78
C ALA A 200 12.30 -12.33 -1.10
N ALA A 201 12.93 -11.21 -1.42
CA ALA A 201 12.46 -9.91 -1.04
C ALA A 201 11.10 -9.62 -1.70
N GLY A 202 10.28 -8.79 -1.04
CA GLY A 202 9.09 -8.22 -1.67
C GLY A 202 9.50 -7.29 -2.82
N THR A 203 8.68 -7.23 -3.87
CA THR A 203 8.99 -6.34 -5.00
C THR A 203 8.61 -4.90 -4.73
N ILE A 204 9.30 -3.99 -5.40
CA ILE A 204 8.94 -2.57 -5.44
C ILE A 204 7.63 -2.43 -6.21
N ALA A 205 6.75 -1.55 -5.73
CA ALA A 205 5.55 -1.15 -6.46
C ALA A 205 5.88 -0.36 -7.73
N THR A 206 4.92 -0.20 -8.63
CA THR A 206 5.08 0.56 -9.89
C THR A 206 4.02 1.64 -10.03
N GLY A 207 4.29 2.66 -10.85
CA GLY A 207 3.40 3.81 -11.02
C GLY A 207 3.51 4.80 -9.86
N TYR A 208 2.38 5.30 -9.34
CA TYR A 208 2.33 6.31 -8.28
C TYR A 208 1.41 5.89 -7.13
N GLY A 209 1.80 6.18 -5.90
CA GLY A 209 0.99 5.97 -4.71
C GLY A 209 0.75 4.50 -4.33
N ALA A 210 1.40 3.54 -4.95
CA ALA A 210 1.23 2.12 -4.65
C ALA A 210 2.19 1.63 -3.56
N GLY A 211 1.75 0.67 -2.76
CA GLY A 211 2.52 0.10 -1.64
C GLY A 211 3.44 -1.04 -2.07
N GLY A 212 4.57 -1.20 -1.42
CA GLY A 212 5.55 -2.27 -1.66
C GLY A 212 5.10 -3.64 -1.15
N GLY A 213 5.58 -4.73 -1.76
CA GLY A 213 5.33 -6.10 -1.31
C GLY A 213 6.09 -6.46 -0.03
N GLY A 214 5.56 -7.35 0.80
CA GLY A 214 6.24 -7.89 1.97
C GLY A 214 7.32 -8.89 1.60
N GLY A 215 8.39 -9.01 2.39
CA GLY A 215 9.46 -9.99 2.21
C GLY A 215 9.11 -11.38 2.76
N ALA A 216 9.64 -12.44 2.19
CA ALA A 216 9.71 -13.76 2.83
C ALA A 216 10.68 -13.72 4.03
N PRO A 217 10.68 -14.74 4.93
CA PRO A 217 11.66 -14.80 6.04
C PRO A 217 13.08 -14.59 5.58
N THR A 218 13.85 -13.82 6.32
CA THR A 218 15.22 -13.35 6.08
C THR A 218 15.39 -12.33 4.95
N PHE A 219 14.31 -11.93 4.29
CA PHE A 219 14.34 -10.96 3.21
C PHE A 219 13.62 -9.65 3.56
N ALA A 220 14.04 -8.57 2.91
CA ALA A 220 13.43 -7.24 3.06
C ALA A 220 12.07 -7.15 2.34
N GLY A 221 11.24 -6.22 2.77
CA GLY A 221 10.07 -5.76 2.03
C GLY A 221 10.47 -4.83 0.87
N GLY A 222 9.58 -4.67 -0.10
CA GLY A 222 9.74 -3.75 -1.22
C GLY A 222 9.36 -2.31 -0.87
N ASN A 223 9.87 -1.35 -1.60
CA ASN A 223 9.48 0.04 -1.48
C ASN A 223 8.11 0.29 -2.12
N GLY A 224 7.36 1.25 -1.56
CA GLY A 224 6.24 1.87 -2.24
C GLY A 224 6.70 2.79 -3.38
N THR A 225 5.76 3.52 -3.97
CA THR A 225 6.03 4.54 -5.00
C THR A 225 5.70 5.93 -4.51
N ALA A 226 6.36 6.94 -5.08
CA ALA A 226 6.08 8.34 -4.78
C ALA A 226 4.67 8.75 -5.22
N GLY A 227 4.19 9.86 -4.68
CA GLY A 227 3.00 10.54 -5.17
C GLY A 227 3.25 11.35 -6.43
N PHE A 228 2.18 11.98 -6.94
CA PHE A 228 2.26 12.99 -8.00
C PHE A 228 1.10 13.98 -7.87
N LEU A 229 1.19 15.08 -8.59
CA LEU A 229 0.11 16.05 -8.72
C LEU A 229 0.11 16.66 -10.13
N THR A 230 -1.08 16.72 -10.74
CA THR A 230 -1.33 17.46 -11.97
C THR A 230 -2.38 18.53 -11.70
N ILE A 231 -2.07 19.77 -12.07
CA ILE A 231 -2.97 20.92 -11.98
C ILE A 231 -3.40 21.31 -13.40
N HIS A 232 -4.69 21.52 -13.57
CA HIS A 232 -5.30 22.08 -14.77
C HIS A 232 -5.93 23.42 -14.40
N TYR A 233 -5.72 24.44 -15.20
CA TYR A 233 -6.22 25.82 -15.01
C TYR A 233 -6.78 26.36 -16.30
#